data_5ac10df963136c2d23b9a0e4c89d6fb0
#
_entry.id   5ac10df963136c2d23b9a0e4c89d6fb0
#
_cell.length_a   1.000
_cell.length_b   1.000
_cell.length_c   1.000
_cell.angle_alpha   90.00
_cell.angle_beta   90.00
_cell.angle_gamma   90.00
#
_symmetry.space_group_name_H-M   'P 1'
#
loop_
_entity.id
_entity.type
_entity.pdbx_description
1 polymer ?
#
loop_
_entity_poly.entity_id
_entity_poly.type
_entity_poly.pdbx_seq_one_letter_code
_entity_poly.pdbx_strand_id
1 'polypeptide(L)' 'YTIAKICGLDKQKHYLETLGFTAGATIEVLSELHGYFIVLIKESKIGLEKRLAQNVILIAE' A
#
# COMPACT_ATOMS: atom_id res chain seq x y z
N TYR A 1 -9.65 -0.91 3.79
CA TYR A 1 -9.57 0.03 2.66
C TYR A 1 -9.39 -0.73 1.34
N THR A 2 -9.95 -0.20 0.29
CA THR A 2 -9.73 -0.70 -1.06
C THR A 2 -8.83 0.26 -1.81
N ILE A 3 -7.86 -0.26 -2.54
CA ILE A 3 -6.95 0.57 -3.32
C ILE A 3 -7.67 1.04 -4.58
N ALA A 4 -7.78 2.36 -4.76
CA ALA A 4 -8.39 2.95 -5.95
C ALA A 4 -7.39 2.96 -7.10
N LYS A 5 -6.17 3.41 -6.84
CA LYS A 5 -5.11 3.46 -7.84
C LYS A 5 -3.75 3.64 -7.17
N ILE A 6 -2.70 3.38 -7.93
CA ILE A 6 -1.33 3.62 -7.51
C ILE A 6 -0.78 4.76 -8.35
N CYS A 7 -0.19 5.75 -7.70
CA CYS A 7 0.41 6.92 -8.34
C CYS A 7 1.93 6.88 -8.20
N GLY A 8 2.60 7.83 -8.86
CA GLY A 8 4.04 8.01 -8.74
C GLY A 8 4.80 7.57 -9.97
N LEU A 9 6.13 7.47 -9.83
CA LEU A 9 7.00 7.06 -10.92
C LEU A 9 6.82 5.58 -11.23
N ASP A 10 7.09 5.18 -12.45
CA ASP A 10 6.91 3.79 -12.88
C ASP A 10 7.66 2.79 -12.01
N LYS A 11 8.86 3.14 -11.57
CA LYS A 11 9.64 2.28 -10.66
C LYS A 11 8.91 2.05 -9.34
N GLN A 12 8.33 3.11 -8.79
CA GLN A 12 7.59 3.03 -7.53
C GLN A 12 6.33 2.22 -7.68
N LYS A 13 5.60 2.44 -8.77
CA LYS A 13 4.39 1.68 -9.09
C LYS A 13 4.72 0.18 -9.22
N HIS A 14 5.76 -0.12 -9.96
CA HIS A 14 6.17 -1.50 -10.18
C HIS A 14 6.53 -2.18 -8.86
N TYR A 15 7.30 -1.50 -8.03
CA TYR A 15 7.67 -2.01 -6.73
C TYR A 15 6.44 -2.32 -5.87
N LEU A 16 5.49 -1.39 -5.82
CA LEU A 16 4.26 -1.60 -5.06
C LEU A 16 3.44 -2.76 -5.63
N GLU A 17 3.38 -2.88 -6.95
CA GLU A 17 2.69 -4.00 -7.59
C GLU A 17 3.30 -5.34 -7.22
N THR A 18 4.64 -5.42 -7.11
CA THR A 18 5.30 -6.66 -6.72
C THR A 18 4.96 -7.05 -5.29
N LEU A 19 4.59 -6.10 -4.45
CA LEU A 19 4.16 -6.37 -3.09
C LEU A 19 2.66 -6.72 -3.01
N GLY A 20 1.94 -6.58 -4.11
CA GLY A 20 0.50 -6.87 -4.16
C GLY A 20 -0.39 -5.65 -4.08
N PHE A 21 0.18 -4.44 -4.05
CA PHE A 21 -0.60 -3.21 -4.03
C PHE A 21 -1.06 -2.85 -5.43
N THR A 22 -2.25 -3.31 -5.77
CA THR A 22 -2.82 -3.07 -7.10
C THR A 22 -4.23 -2.50 -6.95
N ALA A 23 -4.70 -1.79 -7.96
CA ALA A 23 -6.05 -1.23 -7.95
C ALA A 23 -7.07 -2.35 -7.73
N GLY A 24 -8.01 -2.12 -6.84
CA GLY A 24 -9.02 -3.10 -6.48
C GLY A 24 -8.64 -4.03 -5.33
N ALA A 25 -7.39 -4.06 -4.92
CA ALA A 25 -6.97 -4.88 -3.78
C ALA A 25 -7.47 -4.29 -2.46
N THR A 26 -7.80 -5.16 -1.51
CA THR A 26 -8.22 -4.76 -0.18
C THR A 26 -7.04 -4.86 0.77
N ILE A 27 -6.83 -3.82 1.57
CA ILE A 27 -5.76 -3.80 2.56
C ILE A 27 -6.29 -3.37 3.92
N GLU A 28 -5.57 -3.73 4.97
CA GLU A 28 -5.87 -3.31 6.33
C GLU A 28 -4.62 -2.67 6.92
N VAL A 29 -4.74 -1.47 7.45
CA VAL A 29 -3.63 -0.79 8.11
C VAL A 29 -3.67 -1.20 9.58
N LEU A 30 -2.67 -1.94 10.01
CA LEU A 30 -2.61 -2.49 11.37
C LEU A 30 -1.98 -1.52 12.37
N SER A 31 -0.91 -0.84 11.96
CA SER A 31 -0.23 0.09 12.85
C SER A 31 0.74 0.98 12.07
N GLU A 32 1.32 1.94 12.77
CA GLU A 32 2.36 2.80 12.23
C GLU A 32 3.54 2.75 13.19
N LEU A 33 4.74 2.52 12.67
CA LEU A 33 5.93 2.37 13.51
C LEU A 33 7.16 2.88 12.77
N HIS A 34 7.89 3.81 13.40
CA HIS A 34 9.17 4.33 12.88
C HIS A 34 9.14 4.76 11.41
N GLY A 35 8.07 5.46 11.00
CA GLY A 35 7.96 5.94 9.63
C GLY A 35 7.47 4.91 8.63
N TYR A 36 7.00 3.76 9.11
CA TYR A 36 6.43 2.71 8.28
C TYR A 36 4.98 2.47 8.69
N PHE A 37 4.16 2.12 7.72
CA PHE A 37 2.84 1.57 7.99
C PHE A 37 2.95 0.05 7.94
N ILE A 38 2.39 -0.62 8.93
CA ILE A 38 2.29 -2.08 8.90
C ILE A 38 0.92 -2.41 8.32
N VAL A 39 0.95 -3.03 7.16
CA VAL A 39 -0.25 -3.26 6.35
C VAL A 39 -0.44 -4.75 6.14
N LEU A 40 -1.68 -5.20 6.25
CA LEU A 40 -2.05 -6.58 5.91
C LEU A 40 -2.64 -6.59 4.51
N ILE A 41 -2.02 -7.35 3.63
CA ILE A 41 -2.51 -7.53 2.26
C ILE A 41 -2.32 -8.98 1.86
N LYS A 42 -3.38 -9.61 1.34
CA LYS A 42 -3.35 -11.02 0.91
C LYS A 42 -2.77 -11.95 1.97
N GLU A 43 -3.20 -11.74 3.22
CA GLU A 43 -2.75 -12.53 4.38
C GLU A 43 -1.28 -12.34 4.75
N SER A 44 -0.61 -11.36 4.17
CA SER A 44 0.78 -11.04 4.47
C SER A 44 0.88 -9.68 5.16
N LYS A 45 1.74 -9.58 6.16
CA LYS A 45 2.04 -8.31 6.81
C LYS A 45 3.24 -7.69 6.11
N ILE A 46 3.09 -6.44 5.71
CA ILE A 46 4.13 -5.73 4.97
C ILE A 46 4.39 -4.39 5.64
N GLY A 47 5.67 -4.06 5.83
CA GLY A 47 6.07 -2.73 6.27
C GLY A 47 6.23 -1.84 5.04
N LEU A 48 5.43 -0.77 4.96
CA LEU A 48 5.45 0.15 3.84
C LEU A 48 5.90 1.52 4.30
N GLU A 49 6.97 2.04 3.70
CA GLU A 49 7.45 3.39 4.01
C GLU A 49 6.36 4.42 3.73
N LYS A 50 6.26 5.41 4.60
CA LYS A 50 5.28 6.49 4.42
C LYS A 50 5.42 7.19 3.07
N ARG A 51 6.64 7.33 2.57
CA ARG A 51 6.90 7.92 1.26
C ARG A 51 6.16 7.18 0.14
N LEU A 52 6.27 5.85 0.18
CA LEU A 52 5.61 4.99 -0.82
C LEU A 52 4.11 4.91 -0.58
N ALA A 53 3.70 4.94 0.69
CA ALA A 53 2.28 4.90 1.03
C ALA A 53 1.51 6.09 0.46
N GLN A 54 2.16 7.22 0.29
CA GLN A 54 1.53 8.40 -0.32
C GLN A 54 1.12 8.18 -1.77
N ASN A 55 1.74 7.19 -2.42
CA ASN A 55 1.42 6.86 -3.81
C ASN A 55 0.22 5.93 -3.94
N VAL A 56 -0.27 5.42 -2.83
CA VAL A 56 -1.41 4.50 -2.81
C VAL A 56 -2.66 5.29 -2.46
N ILE A 57 -3.59 5.37 -3.40
CA ILE A 57 -4.85 6.09 -3.20
C ILE A 57 -5.91 5.10 -2.77
N LEU A 58 -6.49 5.34 -1.61
CA LEU A 58 -7.45 4.44 -0.98
C LEU A 58 -8.87 4.98 -1.06
N ILE A 59 -9.80 4.04 -1.07
CA ILE A 59 -11.23 4.34 -0.89
C ILE A 59 -11.60 3.76 0.47
N ALA A 60 -12.17 4.60 1.33
CA ALA A 60 -12.68 4.13 2.61
C ALA A 60 -13.97 3.35 2.37
N GLU A 61 -14.07 2.20 2.99
CA GLU A 61 -15.27 1.36 2.90
C GLU A 61 -16.20 1.60 4.09
#